data_727c46645775f398f8bc417a343f0a69
#
_entry.id   727c46645775f398f8bc417a343f0a69
#
_cell.length_a   1.000
_cell.length_b   1.000
_cell.length_c   1.000
_cell.angle_alpha   90.00
_cell.angle_beta   90.00
_cell.angle_gamma   90.00
#
_symmetry.space_group_name_H-M   'P 1'
#
loop_
_entity.id
_entity.type
_entity.pdbx_description
1 polymer ?
#
loop_
_entity_poly.entity_id
_entity_poly.type
_entity_poly.pdbx_seq_one_letter_code
_entity_poly.pdbx_strand_id
1 'polypeptide(L)'
;MMDSLIVRCPSCNKRGTIHLSDKNMVERNSSGIISLCIPSNQICSHDLIIYLDHNREIRDCFATDFCIEIPKLELEGQSGEKEFACIDVFDLDLIKLNLMPLTLTYIIRACIFQKKILILIDEKFLHKHLLNLLKFIFRDSFEIDVSFEENERYKKNKNIFRNYLVISETKVFNDKYNLLNPKAIRVERVFINKFLKERHPKLSLIILRNEILKTFKLANELSKKISKKNCKDIQSIKEILEHLTNFFGIKISLPYIKFLIEIIESNYNISVPMSLKFFLYCI
;
A
#
# COMPACT_ATOMS: atom_id res chain seq x y z
N MET A 1 21.15 33.34 -6.26
CA MET A 1 22.20 32.61 -7.01
C MET A 1 21.70 31.24 -7.30
N MET A 2 21.72 30.77 -8.55
CA MET A 2 21.34 29.37 -8.84
C MET A 2 22.56 28.51 -8.51
N ASP A 3 22.46 27.72 -7.46
CA ASP A 3 23.52 26.79 -7.09
C ASP A 3 23.49 25.60 -8.07
N SER A 4 24.63 25.39 -8.74
CA SER A 4 24.81 24.25 -9.62
C SER A 4 25.68 23.21 -8.93
N LEU A 5 25.24 21.94 -8.99
CA LEU A 5 25.92 20.78 -8.43
C LEU A 5 26.46 19.89 -9.56
N ILE A 6 27.71 19.45 -9.44
CA ILE A 6 28.31 18.46 -10.33
C ILE A 6 28.10 17.11 -9.71
N VAL A 7 27.34 16.24 -10.40
CA VAL A 7 27.01 14.89 -9.96
C VAL A 7 27.72 13.87 -10.85
N ARG A 8 28.26 12.82 -10.26
CA ARG A 8 28.87 11.69 -10.96
C ARG A 8 28.06 10.42 -10.70
N CYS A 9 27.62 9.75 -11.76
CA CYS A 9 26.93 8.49 -11.65
C CYS A 9 27.87 7.38 -11.14
N PRO A 10 27.55 6.65 -10.06
CA PRO A 10 28.40 5.57 -9.55
C PRO A 10 28.43 4.35 -10.47
N SER A 11 27.39 4.13 -11.29
CA SER A 11 27.30 2.95 -12.19
C SER A 11 28.04 3.14 -13.50
N CYS A 12 27.92 4.31 -14.18
CA CYS A 12 28.53 4.53 -15.50
C CYS A 12 29.61 5.62 -15.53
N ASN A 13 29.90 6.22 -14.39
CA ASN A 13 30.92 7.28 -14.22
C ASN A 13 30.68 8.58 -15.03
N LYS A 14 29.55 8.70 -15.73
CA LYS A 14 29.19 9.97 -16.40
C LYS A 14 29.02 11.08 -15.40
N ARG A 15 29.42 12.29 -15.78
CA ARG A 15 29.27 13.51 -14.98
C ARG A 15 28.26 14.42 -15.67
N GLY A 16 27.47 15.12 -14.87
CA GLY A 16 26.54 16.13 -15.33
C GLY A 16 26.34 17.19 -14.28
N THR A 17 25.83 18.35 -14.69
CA THR A 17 25.53 19.47 -13.80
C THR A 17 24.03 19.58 -13.64
N ILE A 18 23.57 19.68 -12.39
CA ILE A 18 22.16 19.91 -12.06
C ILE A 18 22.03 21.30 -11.42
N HIS A 19 20.91 21.96 -11.68
CA HIS A 19 20.58 23.23 -11.04
C HIS A 19 19.58 22.96 -9.92
N LEU A 20 19.95 23.39 -8.71
CA LEU A 20 19.06 23.28 -7.55
C LEU A 20 18.01 24.37 -7.66
N SER A 21 16.76 23.98 -7.84
CA SER A 21 15.61 24.87 -7.68
C SER A 21 14.86 24.47 -6.40
N ASP A 22 14.29 25.44 -5.70
CA ASP A 22 13.51 25.18 -4.47
C ASP A 22 12.32 24.23 -4.71
N LYS A 23 11.92 24.07 -5.98
CA LYS A 23 10.86 23.12 -6.38
C LYS A 23 11.28 21.64 -6.37
N ASN A 24 12.59 21.36 -6.44
CA ASN A 24 13.14 20.00 -6.50
C ASN A 24 13.64 19.50 -5.14
N MET A 25 13.57 20.32 -4.10
CA MET A 25 13.96 19.93 -2.76
C MET A 25 12.82 19.18 -2.09
N VAL A 26 12.93 17.86 -2.07
CA VAL A 26 12.14 17.02 -1.16
C VAL A 26 12.57 17.34 0.27
N GLU A 27 11.59 17.57 1.13
CA GLU A 27 11.63 18.04 2.52
C GLU A 27 12.94 17.78 3.29
N ARG A 28 13.39 18.79 4.04
CA ARG A 28 14.46 18.66 5.04
C ARG A 28 14.03 17.63 6.09
N ASN A 29 14.70 16.51 6.13
CA ASN A 29 14.56 15.58 7.23
C ASN A 29 15.08 16.24 8.53
N SER A 30 14.56 15.83 9.67
CA SER A 30 15.03 16.25 11.00
C SER A 30 16.56 16.05 11.21
N SER A 31 17.20 15.25 10.37
CA SER A 31 18.66 14.99 10.34
C SER A 31 19.46 16.02 9.53
N GLY A 32 18.80 17.01 8.90
CA GLY A 32 19.48 18.01 8.08
C GLY A 32 19.99 17.51 6.72
N ILE A 33 19.64 16.30 6.32
CA ILE A 33 20.01 15.72 5.03
C ILE A 33 18.84 15.92 4.05
N ILE A 34 19.15 16.40 2.84
CA ILE A 34 18.22 16.60 1.74
C ILE A 34 18.43 15.48 0.73
N SER A 35 17.39 14.78 0.35
CA SER A 35 17.45 13.82 -0.76
C SER A 35 16.91 14.44 -2.04
N LEU A 36 17.64 14.24 -3.14
CA LEU A 36 17.26 14.72 -4.46
C LEU A 36 17.25 13.53 -5.44
N CYS A 37 16.16 13.39 -6.19
CA CYS A 37 16.03 12.39 -7.23
C CYS A 37 16.33 13.02 -8.59
N ILE A 38 17.23 12.41 -9.36
CA ILE A 38 17.61 12.83 -10.71
C ILE A 38 17.12 11.73 -11.66
N PRO A 39 16.13 12.03 -12.51
CA PRO A 39 15.61 11.05 -13.45
C PRO A 39 16.62 10.66 -14.52
N SER A 40 16.48 9.47 -15.08
CA SER A 40 17.24 9.00 -16.23
C SER A 40 17.18 9.99 -17.39
N ASN A 41 18.25 10.03 -18.16
CA ASN A 41 18.50 10.95 -19.28
C ASN A 41 18.83 12.40 -18.89
N GLN A 42 18.85 12.77 -17.61
CA GLN A 42 19.31 14.09 -17.20
C GLN A 42 20.85 14.14 -17.09
N ILE A 43 21.50 13.09 -16.60
CA ILE A 43 22.96 12.94 -16.52
C ILE A 43 23.42 11.73 -17.36
N CYS A 44 22.71 10.61 -17.20
CA CYS A 44 22.98 9.32 -17.88
C CYS A 44 21.68 8.52 -17.99
N SER A 45 21.78 7.27 -18.43
CA SER A 45 20.63 6.35 -18.53
C SER A 45 20.14 5.78 -17.20
N HIS A 46 20.78 6.13 -16.07
CA HIS A 46 20.40 5.67 -14.74
C HIS A 46 19.66 6.76 -13.99
N ASP A 47 18.66 6.36 -13.21
CA ASP A 47 18.07 7.21 -12.19
C ASP A 47 19.04 7.32 -11.01
N LEU A 48 19.21 8.51 -10.45
CA LEU A 48 20.14 8.76 -9.36
C LEU A 48 19.40 9.35 -8.15
N ILE A 49 19.78 8.91 -6.97
CA ILE A 49 19.41 9.54 -5.70
C ILE A 49 20.68 10.10 -5.09
N ILE A 50 20.69 11.41 -4.84
CA ILE A 50 21.78 12.09 -4.14
C ILE A 50 21.32 12.58 -2.79
N TYR A 51 22.20 12.48 -1.83
CA TYR A 51 22.02 13.02 -0.48
C TYR A 51 22.92 14.23 -0.30
N LEU A 52 22.31 15.36 0.05
CA LEU A 52 23.00 16.64 0.30
C LEU A 52 22.92 16.95 1.79
N ASP A 53 23.99 17.57 2.31
CA ASP A 53 23.96 18.13 3.66
C ASP A 53 23.34 19.54 3.68
N HIS A 54 23.37 20.16 4.86
CA HIS A 54 22.89 21.53 5.06
C HIS A 54 23.69 22.60 4.29
N ASN A 55 24.95 22.30 3.90
CA ASN A 55 25.79 23.15 3.07
C ASN A 55 25.56 22.88 1.57
N ARG A 56 24.64 21.99 1.19
CA ARG A 56 24.38 21.53 -0.17
C ARG A 56 25.52 20.75 -0.80
N GLU A 57 26.43 20.19 0.00
CA GLU A 57 27.47 19.28 -0.47
C GLU A 57 26.92 17.86 -0.61
N ILE A 58 27.36 17.16 -1.68
CA ILE A 58 26.96 15.78 -1.94
C ILE A 58 27.65 14.89 -0.91
N ARG A 59 26.86 14.23 -0.07
CA ARG A 59 27.33 13.24 0.90
C ARG A 59 27.35 11.83 0.33
N ASP A 60 26.37 11.54 -0.51
CA ASP A 60 26.31 10.23 -1.17
C ASP A 60 25.50 10.31 -2.48
N CYS A 61 25.73 9.33 -3.38
CA CYS A 61 25.05 9.22 -4.66
C CYS A 61 24.86 7.73 -5.00
N PHE A 62 23.62 7.34 -5.22
CA PHE A 62 23.24 5.99 -5.61
C PHE A 62 22.59 5.97 -6.98
N ALA A 63 22.98 5.02 -7.81
CA ALA A 63 22.18 4.68 -9.00
C ALA A 63 21.06 3.72 -8.58
N THR A 64 19.86 4.01 -9.04
CA THR A 64 18.68 3.16 -8.81
C THR A 64 18.16 2.67 -10.16
N ASP A 65 17.65 1.44 -10.19
CA ASP A 65 17.04 0.88 -11.41
C ASP A 65 15.70 1.55 -11.73
N PHE A 66 15.16 2.32 -10.79
CA PHE A 66 13.95 3.13 -10.95
C PHE A 66 13.95 4.24 -9.90
N CYS A 67 13.67 5.44 -10.31
CA CYS A 67 13.26 6.51 -9.42
C CYS A 67 11.77 6.33 -9.14
N ILE A 68 11.41 6.05 -7.91
CA ILE A 68 10.02 6.23 -7.50
C ILE A 68 9.85 7.75 -7.40
N GLU A 69 9.41 8.39 -8.48
CA GLU A 69 8.67 9.62 -8.30
C GLU A 69 7.51 9.25 -7.40
N ILE A 70 7.64 9.60 -6.12
CA ILE A 70 6.46 9.71 -5.27
C ILE A 70 5.65 10.76 -6.01
N PRO A 71 4.53 10.39 -6.69
CA PRO A 71 3.72 11.41 -7.31
C PRO A 71 3.51 12.42 -6.19
N LYS A 72 3.88 13.70 -6.43
CA LYS A 72 3.37 14.76 -5.59
C LYS A 72 1.89 14.45 -5.59
N LEU A 73 1.39 13.91 -4.48
CA LEU A 73 -0.03 13.85 -4.26
C LEU A 73 -0.44 15.31 -4.41
N GLU A 74 -0.87 15.69 -5.60
CA GLU A 74 -1.70 16.86 -5.77
C GLU A 74 -2.91 16.49 -4.94
N LEU A 75 -2.82 16.84 -3.68
CA LEU A 75 -3.95 16.97 -2.78
C LEU A 75 -4.77 18.10 -3.42
N GLU A 76 -5.59 17.72 -4.40
CA GLU A 76 -6.64 18.59 -4.91
C GLU A 76 -7.49 18.99 -3.72
N GLY A 77 -7.29 20.20 -3.24
CA GLY A 77 -8.04 20.79 -2.13
C GLY A 77 -7.16 21.12 -0.93
N GLN A 78 -7.25 22.34 -0.50
CA GLN A 78 -6.63 23.08 0.62
C GLN A 78 -6.64 22.39 2.01
N SER A 79 -6.52 21.06 2.09
CA SER A 79 -6.61 20.26 3.32
C SER A 79 -5.30 19.57 3.73
N GLY A 80 -4.20 19.77 2.99
CA GLY A 80 -2.94 19.04 3.22
C GLY A 80 -2.41 19.13 4.66
N GLU A 81 -2.43 20.30 5.28
CA GLU A 81 -1.98 20.47 6.67
C GLU A 81 -2.93 19.82 7.69
N LYS A 82 -4.24 19.79 7.43
CA LYS A 82 -5.21 19.12 8.31
C LYS A 82 -5.16 17.60 8.22
N GLU A 83 -4.71 17.05 7.10
CA GLU A 83 -4.56 15.58 6.93
C GLU A 83 -3.45 15.01 7.80
N PHE A 84 -2.35 15.73 7.95
CA PHE A 84 -1.23 15.29 8.77
C PHE A 84 -1.45 15.51 10.28
N ALA A 85 -2.33 16.41 10.68
CA ALA A 85 -2.74 16.57 12.08
C ALA A 85 -3.42 15.31 12.65
N CYS A 86 -3.97 14.44 11.82
CA CYS A 86 -4.53 13.15 12.25
C CYS A 86 -3.46 12.08 12.57
N ILE A 87 -2.21 12.27 12.15
CA ILE A 87 -1.14 11.28 12.39
C ILE A 87 -0.66 11.33 13.82
N ASP A 88 -0.77 12.47 14.49
CA ASP A 88 -0.45 12.61 15.92
C ASP A 88 -1.48 11.95 16.84
N VAL A 89 -2.59 11.42 16.28
CA VAL A 89 -3.69 10.81 17.05
C VAL A 89 -3.42 9.36 17.42
N PHE A 90 -2.46 8.69 16.77
CA PHE A 90 -2.11 7.30 17.07
C PHE A 90 -0.59 7.06 16.94
N ASP A 91 -0.10 6.20 17.83
CA ASP A 91 1.32 5.81 17.86
C ASP A 91 1.55 4.60 16.97
N LEU A 92 2.31 4.83 15.89
CA LEU A 92 2.59 3.80 14.90
C LEU A 92 3.62 2.78 15.40
N ASP A 93 4.56 3.23 16.21
CA ASP A 93 5.60 2.35 16.76
C ASP A 93 4.99 1.37 17.76
N LEU A 94 4.00 1.81 18.55
CA LEU A 94 3.22 0.90 19.40
C LEU A 94 2.54 -0.20 18.57
N ILE A 95 1.95 0.15 17.44
CA ILE A 95 1.31 -0.84 16.56
C ILE A 95 2.34 -1.80 15.97
N LYS A 96 3.47 -1.28 15.46
CA LYS A 96 4.53 -2.09 14.85
C LYS A 96 5.21 -3.04 15.83
N LEU A 97 5.34 -2.63 17.10
CA LEU A 97 5.98 -3.43 18.14
C LEU A 97 5.06 -4.51 18.71
N ASN A 98 3.75 -4.24 18.81
CA ASN A 98 2.81 -5.12 19.51
C ASN A 98 1.98 -6.00 18.61
N LEU A 99 1.91 -5.73 17.29
CA LEU A 99 1.16 -6.55 16.36
C LEU A 99 2.08 -7.38 15.45
N MET A 100 1.84 -8.68 15.41
CA MET A 100 2.53 -9.55 14.47
C MET A 100 2.19 -9.15 13.02
N PRO A 101 3.18 -9.17 12.10
CA PRO A 101 2.96 -8.86 10.69
C PRO A 101 1.83 -9.67 10.04
N LEU A 102 1.68 -10.92 10.44
CA LEU A 102 0.63 -11.80 9.93
C LEU A 102 -0.75 -11.37 10.41
N THR A 103 -0.90 -11.00 11.68
CA THR A 103 -2.15 -10.51 12.26
C THR A 103 -2.59 -9.22 11.57
N LEU A 104 -1.66 -8.27 11.38
CA LEU A 104 -1.95 -7.05 10.63
C LEU A 104 -2.34 -7.33 9.18
N THR A 105 -1.70 -8.32 8.53
CA THR A 105 -2.08 -8.76 7.19
C THR A 105 -3.51 -9.30 7.14
N TYR A 106 -3.92 -10.12 8.11
CA TYR A 106 -5.29 -10.63 8.22
C TYR A 106 -6.31 -9.50 8.41
N ILE A 107 -6.01 -8.54 9.28
CA ILE A 107 -6.87 -7.38 9.53
C ILE A 107 -7.05 -6.56 8.25
N ILE A 108 -5.97 -6.22 7.56
CA ILE A 108 -6.01 -5.45 6.31
C ILE A 108 -6.80 -6.19 5.23
N ARG A 109 -6.56 -7.51 5.05
CA ARG A 109 -7.33 -8.30 4.10
C ARG A 109 -8.81 -8.32 4.44
N ALA A 110 -9.16 -8.57 5.68
CA ALA A 110 -10.56 -8.60 6.12
C ALA A 110 -11.26 -7.24 5.91
N CYS A 111 -10.56 -6.11 6.15
CA CYS A 111 -11.04 -4.78 5.81
C CYS A 111 -11.23 -4.59 4.31
N ILE A 112 -10.26 -4.97 3.47
CA ILE A 112 -10.35 -4.87 2.00
C ILE A 112 -11.60 -5.60 1.49
N PHE A 113 -11.93 -6.76 2.07
CA PHE A 113 -13.12 -7.54 1.72
C PHE A 113 -14.39 -7.12 2.48
N GLN A 114 -14.36 -5.96 3.16
CA GLN A 114 -15.49 -5.34 3.86
C GLN A 114 -16.21 -6.30 4.81
N LYS A 115 -15.43 -7.13 5.52
CA LYS A 115 -15.98 -8.04 6.51
C LYS A 115 -16.19 -7.35 7.83
N LYS A 116 -17.22 -7.79 8.57
CA LYS A 116 -17.42 -7.40 9.96
C LYS A 116 -16.39 -8.12 10.83
N ILE A 117 -15.48 -7.36 11.44
CA ILE A 117 -14.28 -7.91 12.08
C ILE A 117 -14.35 -7.71 13.59
N LEU A 118 -14.00 -8.76 14.32
CA LEU A 118 -13.69 -8.70 15.74
C LEU A 118 -12.22 -9.01 15.95
N ILE A 119 -11.47 -8.07 16.50
CA ILE A 119 -10.06 -8.23 16.79
C ILE A 119 -9.90 -8.51 18.29
N LEU A 120 -9.29 -9.65 18.61
CA LEU A 120 -9.02 -10.05 19.99
C LEU A 120 -7.64 -9.57 20.39
N ILE A 121 -7.61 -8.53 21.20
CA ILE A 121 -6.39 -7.93 21.74
C ILE A 121 -6.66 -7.59 23.22
N ASP A 122 -5.83 -8.11 24.11
CA ASP A 122 -5.99 -7.88 25.55
C ASP A 122 -5.45 -6.50 25.97
N GLU A 123 -4.53 -5.93 25.21
CA GLU A 123 -3.93 -4.61 25.41
C GLU A 123 -4.87 -3.48 24.95
N LYS A 124 -5.72 -3.00 25.85
CA LYS A 124 -6.74 -1.96 25.55
C LYS A 124 -6.18 -0.68 24.92
N PHE A 125 -4.94 -0.31 25.26
CA PHE A 125 -4.32 0.88 24.71
C PHE A 125 -4.13 0.77 23.19
N LEU A 126 -3.95 -0.45 22.64
CA LEU A 126 -3.81 -0.65 21.20
C LEU A 126 -5.11 -0.44 20.43
N HIS A 127 -6.29 -0.64 21.03
CA HIS A 127 -7.58 -0.58 20.37
C HIS A 127 -7.78 0.75 19.62
N LYS A 128 -7.54 1.87 20.33
CA LYS A 128 -7.70 3.21 19.78
C LYS A 128 -6.68 3.48 18.66
N HIS A 129 -5.42 3.11 18.88
CA HIS A 129 -4.35 3.32 17.90
C HIS A 129 -4.60 2.54 16.61
N LEU A 130 -4.96 1.25 16.74
CA LEU A 130 -5.25 0.39 15.60
C LEU A 130 -6.52 0.84 14.84
N LEU A 131 -7.59 1.21 15.56
CA LEU A 131 -8.80 1.74 14.94
C LEU A 131 -8.52 3.01 14.13
N ASN A 132 -7.75 3.94 14.68
CA ASN A 132 -7.38 5.18 14.00
C ASN A 132 -6.49 4.94 12.79
N LEU A 133 -5.52 4.00 12.88
CA LEU A 133 -4.73 3.54 11.74
C LEU A 133 -5.62 3.02 10.61
N LEU A 134 -6.54 2.11 10.92
CA LEU A 134 -7.44 1.53 9.92
C LEU A 134 -8.36 2.58 9.30
N LYS A 135 -8.94 3.48 10.12
CA LYS A 135 -9.75 4.60 9.62
C LYS A 135 -8.95 5.51 8.69
N PHE A 136 -7.70 5.80 9.02
CA PHE A 136 -6.83 6.61 8.15
C PHE A 136 -6.55 5.93 6.82
N ILE A 137 -6.22 4.64 6.83
CA ILE A 137 -5.88 3.88 5.63
C ILE A 137 -7.07 3.74 4.67
N PHE A 138 -8.27 3.48 5.20
CA PHE A 138 -9.46 3.18 4.40
C PHE A 138 -10.40 4.38 4.18
N ARG A 139 -10.09 5.56 4.73
CA ARG A 139 -10.95 6.76 4.72
C ARG A 139 -11.55 7.08 3.35
N ASP A 140 -10.75 6.97 2.29
CA ASP A 140 -11.18 7.34 0.93
C ASP A 140 -11.69 6.14 0.12
N SER A 141 -11.80 4.98 0.74
CA SER A 141 -12.25 3.76 0.06
C SER A 141 -13.65 3.36 0.47
N PHE A 142 -13.87 3.13 1.76
CA PHE A 142 -15.16 2.72 2.34
C PHE A 142 -15.10 2.76 3.88
N GLU A 143 -16.28 2.66 4.50
CA GLU A 143 -16.39 2.56 5.95
C GLU A 143 -16.05 1.14 6.42
N ILE A 144 -15.25 1.04 7.50
CA ILE A 144 -14.83 -0.23 8.08
C ILE A 144 -15.70 -0.60 9.29
N ASP A 145 -16.07 -1.88 9.42
CA ASP A 145 -16.80 -2.42 10.58
C ASP A 145 -15.85 -3.26 11.44
N VAL A 146 -15.17 -2.62 12.39
CA VAL A 146 -14.16 -3.21 13.26
C VAL A 146 -14.51 -3.00 14.71
N SER A 147 -14.51 -4.10 15.46
CA SER A 147 -14.72 -4.14 16.91
C SER A 147 -13.54 -4.79 17.60
N PHE A 148 -13.35 -4.48 18.88
CA PHE A 148 -12.27 -5.04 19.71
C PHE A 148 -12.86 -5.71 20.93
N GLU A 149 -12.24 -6.82 21.35
CA GLU A 149 -12.63 -7.51 22.57
C GLU A 149 -11.43 -8.22 23.20
N GLU A 150 -11.51 -8.47 24.49
CA GLU A 150 -10.54 -9.29 25.22
C GLU A 150 -10.79 -10.78 24.97
N ASN A 151 -9.72 -11.59 24.96
CA ASN A 151 -9.82 -13.04 24.73
C ASN A 151 -10.76 -13.75 25.72
N GLU A 152 -10.73 -13.39 27.00
CA GLU A 152 -11.58 -14.01 28.02
C GLU A 152 -13.05 -13.68 27.81
N ARG A 153 -13.37 -12.43 27.48
CA ARG A 153 -14.73 -11.98 27.24
C ARG A 153 -15.31 -12.61 26.00
N TYR A 154 -14.51 -12.74 24.94
CA TYR A 154 -14.91 -13.48 23.76
C TYR A 154 -15.24 -14.95 24.07
N LYS A 155 -14.40 -15.65 24.86
CA LYS A 155 -14.65 -17.04 25.25
C LYS A 155 -15.99 -17.23 25.94
N LYS A 156 -16.37 -16.28 26.80
CA LYS A 156 -17.66 -16.30 27.53
C LYS A 156 -18.87 -16.01 26.62
N ASN A 157 -18.68 -15.21 25.58
CA ASN A 157 -19.76 -14.62 24.77
C ASN A 157 -19.68 -14.98 23.27
N LYS A 158 -19.11 -16.13 22.91
CA LYS A 158 -18.90 -16.55 21.50
C LYS A 158 -20.15 -16.44 20.63
N ASN A 159 -21.34 -16.69 21.19
CA ASN A 159 -22.60 -16.67 20.46
C ASN A 159 -22.95 -15.29 19.92
N ILE A 160 -22.56 -14.21 20.60
CA ILE A 160 -22.81 -12.83 20.18
C ILE A 160 -22.01 -12.50 18.92
N PHE A 161 -20.84 -13.11 18.76
CA PHE A 161 -19.88 -12.81 17.70
C PHE A 161 -19.90 -13.80 16.53
N ARG A 162 -20.98 -14.59 16.39
CA ARG A 162 -21.09 -15.62 15.32
C ARG A 162 -20.98 -15.05 13.90
N ASN A 163 -21.41 -13.80 13.71
CA ASN A 163 -21.39 -13.11 12.41
C ASN A 163 -20.13 -12.29 12.16
N TYR A 164 -19.19 -12.29 13.11
CA TYR A 164 -17.93 -11.60 12.95
C TYR A 164 -16.85 -12.57 12.45
N LEU A 165 -16.00 -12.09 11.57
CA LEU A 165 -14.72 -12.70 11.31
C LEU A 165 -13.79 -12.35 12.48
N VAL A 166 -13.40 -13.33 13.26
CA VAL A 166 -12.67 -13.11 14.51
C VAL A 166 -11.19 -13.39 14.29
N ILE A 167 -10.36 -12.39 14.59
CA ILE A 167 -8.92 -12.44 14.41
C ILE A 167 -8.25 -12.29 15.77
N SER A 168 -7.45 -13.27 16.15
CA SER A 168 -6.52 -13.17 17.29
C SER A 168 -5.07 -13.26 16.79
N GLU A 169 -4.09 -13.02 17.68
CA GLU A 169 -2.68 -13.10 17.31
C GLU A 169 -2.27 -14.41 16.64
N THR A 170 -2.84 -15.52 17.07
CA THR A 170 -2.44 -16.86 16.64
C THR A 170 -3.48 -17.60 15.81
N LYS A 171 -4.76 -17.16 15.83
CA LYS A 171 -5.87 -17.91 15.26
C LYS A 171 -6.92 -17.01 14.60
N VAL A 172 -7.57 -17.56 13.60
CA VAL A 172 -8.74 -16.97 12.94
C VAL A 172 -9.93 -17.87 13.20
N PHE A 173 -11.07 -17.28 13.57
CA PHE A 173 -12.32 -18.00 13.81
C PHE A 173 -13.43 -17.43 12.92
N ASN A 174 -14.43 -18.24 12.66
CA ASN A 174 -15.60 -17.90 11.83
C ASN A 174 -15.27 -17.53 10.37
N ASP A 175 -14.09 -17.93 9.86
CA ASP A 175 -13.72 -17.73 8.45
C ASP A 175 -14.36 -18.78 7.54
N LYS A 176 -15.67 -18.64 7.30
CA LYS A 176 -16.48 -19.59 6.51
C LYS A 176 -16.00 -19.77 5.08
N TYR A 177 -15.37 -18.77 4.51
CA TYR A 177 -14.93 -18.75 3.12
C TYR A 177 -13.42 -18.93 2.96
N ASN A 178 -12.73 -19.27 4.05
CA ASN A 178 -11.26 -19.41 4.06
C ASN A 178 -10.54 -18.19 3.47
N LEU A 179 -11.10 -17.00 3.74
CA LEU A 179 -10.62 -15.71 3.24
C LEU A 179 -9.20 -15.42 3.70
N LEU A 180 -8.90 -15.77 4.96
CA LEU A 180 -7.61 -15.50 5.60
C LEU A 180 -6.63 -16.68 5.47
N ASN A 181 -6.75 -17.46 4.40
CA ASN A 181 -5.80 -18.53 4.10
C ASN A 181 -4.38 -17.95 3.90
N PRO A 182 -3.35 -18.45 4.60
CA PRO A 182 -1.97 -18.00 4.46
C PRO A 182 -1.41 -18.04 3.02
N LYS A 183 -1.95 -18.91 2.16
CA LYS A 183 -1.55 -19.02 0.74
C LYS A 183 -2.18 -17.91 -0.12
N ALA A 184 -3.33 -17.38 0.27
CA ALA A 184 -4.06 -16.37 -0.48
C ALA A 184 -3.60 -14.92 -0.20
N ILE A 185 -3.01 -14.65 0.95
CA ILE A 185 -2.66 -13.30 1.44
C ILE A 185 -1.30 -12.79 0.95
N ARG A 186 -0.84 -13.24 -0.22
CA ARG A 186 0.53 -12.90 -0.73
C ARG A 186 0.69 -11.41 -1.00
N VAL A 187 -0.32 -10.77 -1.55
CA VAL A 187 -0.29 -9.36 -1.95
C VAL A 187 -0.28 -8.47 -0.72
N GLU A 188 -1.18 -8.72 0.22
CA GLU A 188 -1.30 -7.95 1.47
C GLU A 188 -0.04 -8.08 2.32
N ARG A 189 0.61 -9.26 2.32
CA ARG A 189 1.92 -9.41 2.96
C ARG A 189 2.98 -8.49 2.37
N VAL A 190 2.96 -8.28 1.04
CA VAL A 190 3.88 -7.33 0.41
C VAL A 190 3.60 -5.91 0.88
N PHE A 191 2.32 -5.50 0.97
CA PHE A 191 1.93 -4.19 1.48
C PHE A 191 2.40 -3.99 2.93
N ILE A 192 2.10 -4.96 3.79
CA ILE A 192 2.50 -4.91 5.21
C ILE A 192 4.02 -4.93 5.37
N ASN A 193 4.74 -5.72 4.57
CA ASN A 193 6.20 -5.74 4.62
C ASN A 193 6.81 -4.39 4.22
N LYS A 194 6.28 -3.71 3.18
CA LYS A 194 6.69 -2.35 2.82
C LYS A 194 6.44 -1.37 3.96
N PHE A 195 5.23 -1.41 4.53
CA PHE A 195 4.82 -0.59 5.66
C PHE A 195 5.73 -0.78 6.89
N LEU A 196 6.06 -2.01 7.25
CA LEU A 196 6.88 -2.32 8.42
C LEU A 196 8.37 -2.00 8.23
N LYS A 197 8.89 -2.14 7.00
CA LYS A 197 10.28 -1.83 6.67
C LYS A 197 10.58 -0.34 6.65
N GLU A 198 9.59 0.48 6.33
CA GLU A 198 9.76 1.92 6.30
C GLU A 198 9.91 2.47 7.74
N ARG A 199 11.03 3.16 7.97
CA ARG A 199 11.36 3.71 9.29
C ARG A 199 10.64 5.00 9.60
N HIS A 200 10.37 5.82 8.57
CA HIS A 200 9.71 7.09 8.76
C HIS A 200 8.19 6.88 8.93
N PRO A 201 7.59 7.20 10.09
CA PRO A 201 6.19 6.88 10.39
C PRO A 201 5.20 7.42 9.36
N LYS A 202 5.33 8.70 8.98
CA LYS A 202 4.44 9.33 7.99
C LYS A 202 4.54 8.66 6.62
N LEU A 203 5.76 8.36 6.15
CA LEU A 203 5.99 7.71 4.86
C LEU A 203 5.44 6.27 4.86
N SER A 204 5.65 5.55 5.95
CA SER A 204 5.11 4.21 6.16
C SER A 204 3.58 4.16 5.98
N LEU A 205 2.87 5.13 6.57
CA LEU A 205 1.41 5.26 6.43
C LEU A 205 0.97 5.60 5.00
N ILE A 206 1.66 6.54 4.37
CA ILE A 206 1.39 6.96 2.98
C ILE A 206 1.58 5.78 2.04
N ILE A 207 2.65 5.01 2.19
CA ILE A 207 2.91 3.81 1.38
C ILE A 207 1.74 2.83 1.50
N LEU A 208 1.32 2.48 2.72
CA LEU A 208 0.25 1.51 2.91
C LEU A 208 -1.09 2.01 2.34
N ARG A 209 -1.45 3.28 2.61
CA ARG A 209 -2.67 3.91 2.07
C ARG A 209 -2.66 3.92 0.54
N ASN A 210 -1.54 4.31 -0.08
CA ASN A 210 -1.41 4.36 -1.53
C ASN A 210 -1.53 2.99 -2.19
N GLU A 211 -0.93 1.94 -1.61
CA GLU A 211 -1.09 0.58 -2.13
C GLU A 211 -2.56 0.13 -2.09
N ILE A 212 -3.29 0.48 -1.03
CA ILE A 212 -4.71 0.16 -0.91
C ILE A 212 -5.56 0.98 -1.90
N LEU A 213 -5.38 2.29 -1.96
CA LEU A 213 -6.09 3.16 -2.91
C LEU A 213 -5.85 2.73 -4.36
N LYS A 214 -4.61 2.43 -4.72
CA LYS A 214 -4.23 1.90 -6.03
C LYS A 214 -4.95 0.58 -6.33
N THR A 215 -5.02 -0.31 -5.34
CA THR A 215 -5.72 -1.59 -5.49
C THR A 215 -7.20 -1.38 -5.82
N PHE A 216 -7.89 -0.48 -5.13
CA PHE A 216 -9.30 -0.18 -5.42
C PHE A 216 -9.51 0.53 -6.75
N LYS A 217 -8.63 1.46 -7.14
CA LYS A 217 -8.66 2.07 -8.48
C LYS A 217 -8.50 1.03 -9.58
N LEU A 218 -7.55 0.11 -9.43
CA LEU A 218 -7.33 -0.99 -10.38
C LEU A 218 -8.53 -1.94 -10.43
N ALA A 219 -9.08 -2.33 -9.27
CA ALA A 219 -10.26 -3.19 -9.21
C ALA A 219 -11.49 -2.54 -9.88
N ASN A 220 -11.71 -1.24 -9.65
CA ASN A 220 -12.80 -0.48 -10.28
C ASN A 220 -12.63 -0.41 -11.81
N GLU A 221 -11.44 -0.09 -12.32
CA GLU A 221 -11.21 -0.06 -13.77
C GLU A 221 -11.35 -1.45 -14.42
N LEU A 222 -10.86 -2.48 -13.75
CA LEU A 222 -11.01 -3.87 -14.21
C LEU A 222 -12.49 -4.29 -14.19
N SER A 223 -13.25 -3.95 -13.15
CA SER A 223 -14.67 -4.25 -13.02
C SER A 223 -15.51 -3.65 -14.15
N LYS A 224 -15.24 -2.39 -14.51
CA LYS A 224 -15.89 -1.69 -15.64
C LYS A 224 -15.64 -2.40 -16.97
N LYS A 225 -14.44 -2.95 -17.18
CA LYS A 225 -14.11 -3.69 -18.41
C LYS A 225 -14.76 -5.05 -18.48
N ILE A 226 -14.74 -5.80 -17.35
CA ILE A 226 -15.41 -7.10 -17.28
C ILE A 226 -16.91 -6.94 -17.55
N SER A 227 -17.53 -5.89 -17.03
CA SER A 227 -18.96 -5.61 -17.24
C SER A 227 -19.29 -5.20 -18.69
N LYS A 228 -18.37 -4.50 -19.38
CA LYS A 228 -18.59 -4.03 -20.77
C LYS A 228 -18.33 -5.10 -21.84
N LYS A 229 -17.41 -6.02 -21.60
CA LYS A 229 -17.09 -7.11 -22.52
C LYS A 229 -17.75 -8.39 -22.01
N ASN A 230 -18.54 -9.07 -22.85
CA ASN A 230 -18.88 -10.48 -22.67
C ASN A 230 -17.57 -11.29 -22.79
N CYS A 231 -16.75 -11.27 -21.74
CA CYS A 231 -15.42 -11.89 -21.75
C CYS A 231 -15.54 -13.42 -21.84
N LYS A 232 -15.69 -13.95 -23.07
CA LYS A 232 -15.77 -15.40 -23.33
C LYS A 232 -14.42 -16.05 -23.64
N ASP A 233 -13.35 -15.26 -23.92
CA ASP A 233 -12.11 -15.78 -24.47
C ASP A 233 -10.84 -15.43 -23.65
N ILE A 234 -9.87 -16.37 -23.70
CA ILE A 234 -8.53 -16.27 -23.06
C ILE A 234 -7.74 -15.07 -23.60
N GLN A 235 -7.97 -14.66 -24.84
CA GLN A 235 -7.37 -13.49 -25.46
C GLN A 235 -7.65 -12.21 -24.67
N SER A 236 -8.81 -12.18 -23.98
CA SER A 236 -9.21 -11.05 -23.14
C SER A 236 -8.33 -10.84 -21.90
N ILE A 237 -7.62 -11.87 -21.40
CA ILE A 237 -6.76 -11.72 -20.19
C ILE A 237 -5.46 -11.00 -20.55
N LYS A 238 -4.84 -11.36 -21.66
CA LYS A 238 -3.66 -10.65 -22.17
C LYS A 238 -4.00 -9.18 -22.43
N GLU A 239 -5.12 -8.94 -23.10
CA GLU A 239 -5.62 -7.58 -23.36
C GLU A 239 -5.91 -6.80 -22.07
N ILE A 240 -6.47 -7.45 -21.03
CA ILE A 240 -6.71 -6.85 -19.72
C ILE A 240 -5.38 -6.51 -19.05
N LEU A 241 -4.41 -7.42 -19.08
CA LEU A 241 -3.08 -7.21 -18.53
C LEU A 241 -2.32 -6.08 -19.22
N GLU A 242 -2.31 -6.11 -20.55
CA GLU A 242 -1.71 -5.08 -21.37
C GLU A 242 -2.36 -3.72 -21.14
N HIS A 243 -3.68 -3.70 -21.04
CA HIS A 243 -4.40 -2.47 -20.74
C HIS A 243 -4.08 -1.92 -19.34
N LEU A 244 -4.12 -2.76 -18.31
CA LEU A 244 -3.77 -2.32 -16.94
C LEU A 244 -2.30 -1.87 -16.88
N THR A 245 -1.40 -2.58 -17.56
CA THR A 245 0.01 -2.21 -17.66
C THR A 245 0.17 -0.85 -18.35
N ASN A 246 -0.51 -0.65 -19.50
CA ASN A 246 -0.42 0.60 -20.27
C ASN A 246 -1.10 1.77 -19.55
N PHE A 247 -2.27 1.53 -18.93
CA PHE A 247 -3.02 2.59 -18.23
C PHE A 247 -2.34 3.08 -16.94
N PHE A 248 -1.69 2.17 -16.21
CA PHE A 248 -1.06 2.49 -14.93
C PHE A 248 0.47 2.51 -15.00
N GLY A 249 1.07 2.19 -16.16
CA GLY A 249 2.53 2.12 -16.32
C GLY A 249 3.20 1.05 -15.44
N ILE A 250 2.45 0.00 -15.00
CA ILE A 250 2.92 -0.92 -13.97
C ILE A 250 2.82 -2.35 -14.48
N LYS A 251 3.91 -3.12 -14.35
CA LYS A 251 3.88 -4.56 -14.57
C LYS A 251 3.13 -5.26 -13.44
N ILE A 252 1.98 -5.84 -13.76
CA ILE A 252 1.10 -6.48 -12.79
C ILE A 252 1.40 -7.99 -12.74
N SER A 253 1.66 -8.52 -11.53
CA SER A 253 1.91 -9.95 -11.34
C SER A 253 0.60 -10.77 -11.30
N LEU A 254 0.66 -12.05 -11.66
CA LEU A 254 -0.49 -12.95 -11.60
C LEU A 254 -1.15 -13.03 -10.21
N PRO A 255 -0.39 -13.13 -9.09
CA PRO A 255 -1.02 -13.09 -7.76
C PRO A 255 -1.81 -11.82 -7.50
N TYR A 256 -1.34 -10.68 -8.01
CA TYR A 256 -2.04 -9.40 -7.85
C TYR A 256 -3.34 -9.35 -8.66
N ILE A 257 -3.38 -9.96 -9.85
CA ILE A 257 -4.60 -10.06 -10.65
C ILE A 257 -5.63 -10.96 -9.97
N LYS A 258 -5.20 -12.11 -9.43
CA LYS A 258 -6.08 -12.97 -8.63
C LYS A 258 -6.72 -12.19 -7.49
N PHE A 259 -5.93 -11.42 -6.79
CA PHE A 259 -6.38 -10.56 -5.70
C PHE A 259 -7.40 -9.51 -6.16
N LEU A 260 -7.15 -8.83 -7.29
CA LEU A 260 -8.11 -7.87 -7.87
C LEU A 260 -9.44 -8.54 -8.24
N ILE A 261 -9.38 -9.74 -8.81
CA ILE A 261 -10.60 -10.51 -9.16
C ILE A 261 -11.39 -10.89 -7.91
N GLU A 262 -10.72 -11.35 -6.86
CA GLU A 262 -11.37 -11.64 -5.58
C GLU A 262 -12.08 -10.40 -5.00
N ILE A 263 -11.45 -9.22 -5.07
CA ILE A 263 -12.06 -7.95 -4.66
C ILE A 263 -13.28 -7.63 -5.53
N ILE A 264 -13.20 -7.82 -6.85
CA ILE A 264 -14.30 -7.53 -7.77
C ILE A 264 -15.49 -8.41 -7.47
N GLU A 265 -15.28 -9.69 -7.26
CA GLU A 265 -16.36 -10.62 -6.95
C GLU A 265 -16.99 -10.33 -5.58
N SER A 266 -16.16 -10.03 -4.57
CA SER A 266 -16.65 -9.78 -3.22
C SER A 266 -17.33 -8.43 -3.04
N ASN A 267 -16.73 -7.35 -3.56
CA ASN A 267 -17.13 -5.99 -3.23
C ASN A 267 -18.04 -5.36 -4.28
N TYR A 268 -17.94 -5.79 -5.55
CA TYR A 268 -18.75 -5.26 -6.65
C TYR A 268 -19.86 -6.22 -7.09
N ASN A 269 -19.93 -7.43 -6.52
CA ASN A 269 -20.89 -8.48 -6.88
C ASN A 269 -20.90 -8.82 -8.39
N ILE A 270 -19.76 -8.69 -9.05
CA ILE A 270 -19.59 -8.99 -10.47
C ILE A 270 -19.04 -10.39 -10.60
N SER A 271 -19.80 -11.29 -11.25
CA SER A 271 -19.31 -12.63 -11.54
C SER A 271 -18.24 -12.58 -12.63
N VAL A 272 -17.05 -13.03 -12.31
CA VAL A 272 -15.94 -13.11 -13.27
C VAL A 272 -16.03 -14.42 -14.05
N PRO A 273 -15.92 -14.41 -15.40
CA PRO A 273 -16.02 -15.62 -16.22
C PRO A 273 -15.08 -16.74 -15.78
N MET A 274 -15.55 -17.98 -15.82
CA MET A 274 -14.78 -19.16 -15.42
C MET A 274 -13.52 -19.37 -16.25
N SER A 275 -13.53 -18.99 -17.53
CA SER A 275 -12.34 -18.99 -18.40
C SER A 275 -11.20 -18.16 -17.83
N LEU A 276 -11.51 -16.99 -17.28
CA LEU A 276 -10.55 -16.08 -16.64
C LEU A 276 -10.00 -16.68 -15.33
N LYS A 277 -10.86 -17.32 -14.54
CA LYS A 277 -10.45 -18.00 -13.31
C LYS A 277 -9.56 -19.20 -13.63
N PHE A 278 -9.98 -20.05 -14.57
CA PHE A 278 -9.25 -21.26 -14.93
C PHE A 278 -7.82 -20.96 -15.39
N PHE A 279 -7.63 -19.95 -16.24
CA PHE A 279 -6.30 -19.49 -16.66
C PHE A 279 -5.41 -19.07 -15.49
N LEU A 280 -5.99 -18.41 -14.49
CA LEU A 280 -5.25 -17.92 -13.32
C LEU A 280 -4.91 -19.03 -12.30
N TYR A 281 -5.62 -20.16 -12.34
CA TYR A 281 -5.37 -21.31 -11.45
C TYR A 281 -4.48 -22.38 -12.07
N CYS A 282 -4.30 -22.37 -13.40
CA CYS A 282 -3.47 -23.34 -14.13
C CYS A 282 -2.02 -22.89 -14.37
N ILE A 283 -1.67 -21.66 -14.01
CA ILE A 283 -0.30 -21.09 -14.02
C ILE A 283 0.18 -20.86 -12.58
#